data_ab2ebaf47dbdada5dddf1a38ca63b80d
#
_entry.id   ab2ebaf47dbdada5dddf1a38ca63b80d
#
_cell.length_a   1.000
_cell.length_b   1.000
_cell.length_c   1.000
_cell.angle_alpha   90.00
_cell.angle_beta   90.00
_cell.angle_gamma   90.00
#
_symmetry.space_group_name_H-M   'P 1'
#
loop_
_entity.id
_entity.type
_entity.pdbx_description
1 polymer ?
#
loop_
_entity_poly.entity_id
_entity_poly.type
_entity_poly.pdbx_seq_one_letter_code
_entity_poly.pdbx_strand_id
1 'polypeptide(L)'
;MSKKKFYITTPIYYVNDVPHIGHAYTTIASDVVARYKRLEGFEVFFLTGTDEHGQKVQQAATVLGVSPQQHVDNLHQRFKELWVRLNISNSDFIRTTEERHKKLVRDILKELHSKDEIYQASYEGWYCTPCERFWTEKDLAESNCPECQRKVEKIKEHNYFFRMGKYQQWLVDRINNDPHFILPTSRRNEV
;
A
#
# COMPACT_ATOMS: atom_id res chain seq x y z
N MET A 1 -29.31 -20.35 -6.14
CA MET A 1 -27.86 -20.55 -6.07
C MET A 1 -27.20 -19.23 -5.70
N SER A 2 -26.27 -19.19 -4.74
CA SER A 2 -25.52 -17.98 -4.43
C SER A 2 -24.66 -17.59 -5.64
N LYS A 3 -24.62 -16.28 -5.98
CA LYS A 3 -23.72 -15.79 -7.04
C LYS A 3 -22.26 -16.03 -6.67
N LYS A 4 -21.45 -16.37 -7.64
CA LYS A 4 -19.98 -16.40 -7.45
C LYS A 4 -19.49 -14.99 -7.07
N LYS A 5 -18.60 -14.89 -6.08
CA LYS A 5 -18.02 -13.61 -5.64
C LYS A 5 -16.72 -13.33 -6.39
N PHE A 6 -16.51 -12.06 -6.71
CA PHE A 6 -15.26 -11.59 -7.30
C PHE A 6 -14.82 -10.30 -6.58
N TYR A 7 -13.59 -10.28 -6.09
CA TYR A 7 -13.00 -9.14 -5.41
C TYR A 7 -11.83 -8.59 -6.23
N ILE A 8 -11.82 -7.28 -6.44
CA ILE A 8 -10.74 -6.58 -7.14
C ILE A 8 -10.42 -5.29 -6.42
N THR A 9 -9.13 -4.96 -6.34
CA THR A 9 -8.66 -3.70 -5.77
C THR A 9 -7.72 -2.98 -6.73
N THR A 10 -7.64 -1.66 -6.59
CA THR A 10 -6.45 -0.92 -7.00
C THR A 10 -5.44 -0.89 -5.86
N PRO A 11 -4.17 -0.47 -6.10
CA PRO A 11 -3.37 0.11 -5.02
C PRO A 11 -4.14 1.26 -4.36
N ILE A 12 -3.91 1.50 -3.07
CA ILE A 12 -4.32 2.76 -2.45
C ILE A 12 -3.31 3.84 -2.81
N TYR A 13 -3.78 5.02 -3.20
CA TYR A 13 -2.93 6.06 -3.78
C TYR A 13 -2.44 7.04 -2.73
N TYR A 14 -1.16 7.40 -2.78
CA TYR A 14 -0.61 8.47 -1.95
C TYR A 14 -1.26 9.82 -2.29
N VAL A 15 -1.61 10.57 -1.25
CA VAL A 15 -2.25 11.90 -1.36
C VAL A 15 -1.24 13.02 -1.05
N ASN A 16 -0.05 12.93 -1.59
CA ASN A 16 0.95 13.99 -1.53
C ASN A 16 0.74 15.07 -2.62
N ASP A 17 0.03 14.72 -3.71
CA ASP A 17 -0.31 15.61 -4.81
C ASP A 17 -1.65 15.19 -5.45
N VAL A 18 -2.11 15.97 -6.45
CA VAL A 18 -3.32 15.68 -7.21
C VAL A 18 -3.20 14.40 -8.04
N PRO A 19 -4.31 13.71 -8.35
CA PRO A 19 -4.26 12.51 -9.18
C PRO A 19 -3.72 12.79 -10.58
N HIS A 20 -2.95 11.87 -11.10
CA HIS A 20 -2.36 11.92 -12.44
C HIS A 20 -2.80 10.71 -13.29
N ILE A 21 -2.35 10.69 -14.58
CA ILE A 21 -2.76 9.67 -15.55
C ILE A 21 -2.43 8.23 -15.12
N GLY A 22 -1.36 8.01 -14.35
CA GLY A 22 -1.02 6.68 -13.82
C GLY A 22 -2.10 6.13 -12.88
N HIS A 23 -2.67 6.98 -12.02
CA HIS A 23 -3.79 6.61 -11.16
C HIS A 23 -5.04 6.27 -11.98
N ALA A 24 -5.35 7.11 -12.99
CA ALA A 24 -6.47 6.88 -13.90
C ALA A 24 -6.33 5.55 -14.65
N TYR A 25 -5.14 5.27 -15.21
CA TYR A 25 -4.85 4.04 -15.95
C TYR A 25 -5.14 2.80 -15.13
N THR A 26 -4.56 2.70 -13.93
CA THR A 26 -4.74 1.54 -13.05
C THR A 26 -6.20 1.36 -12.63
N THR A 27 -6.88 2.46 -12.31
CA THR A 27 -8.28 2.40 -11.86
C THR A 27 -9.22 2.03 -13.00
N ILE A 28 -9.02 2.57 -14.20
CA ILE A 28 -9.81 2.20 -15.39
C ILE A 28 -9.60 0.72 -15.73
N ALA A 29 -8.36 0.22 -15.71
CA ALA A 29 -8.08 -1.19 -15.96
C ALA A 29 -8.82 -2.10 -14.98
N SER A 30 -8.82 -1.76 -13.68
CA SER A 30 -9.57 -2.49 -12.66
C SER A 30 -11.09 -2.39 -12.87
N ASP A 31 -11.59 -1.23 -13.27
CA ASP A 31 -13.01 -1.01 -13.54
C ASP A 31 -13.51 -1.84 -14.73
N VAL A 32 -12.70 -1.93 -15.80
CA VAL A 32 -13.01 -2.79 -16.96
C VAL A 32 -13.18 -4.25 -16.52
N VAL A 33 -12.26 -4.77 -15.71
CA VAL A 33 -12.37 -6.14 -15.18
C VAL A 33 -13.59 -6.30 -14.28
N ALA A 34 -13.85 -5.32 -13.40
CA ALA A 34 -15.01 -5.36 -12.52
C ALA A 34 -16.32 -5.39 -13.30
N ARG A 35 -16.46 -4.56 -14.34
CA ARG A 35 -17.64 -4.54 -15.22
C ARG A 35 -17.78 -5.84 -15.99
N TYR A 36 -16.70 -6.36 -16.55
CA TYR A 36 -16.71 -7.64 -17.25
C TYR A 36 -17.21 -8.77 -16.33
N LYS A 37 -16.70 -8.85 -15.10
CA LYS A 37 -17.14 -9.85 -14.12
C LYS A 37 -18.61 -9.71 -13.73
N ARG A 38 -19.13 -8.50 -13.65
CA ARG A 38 -20.58 -8.27 -13.44
C ARG A 38 -21.41 -8.79 -14.61
N LEU A 39 -20.93 -8.60 -15.85
CA LEU A 39 -21.60 -9.15 -17.05
C LEU A 39 -21.60 -10.68 -17.06
N GLU A 40 -20.53 -11.31 -16.53
CA GLU A 40 -20.48 -12.77 -16.32
C GLU A 40 -21.40 -13.27 -15.17
N GLY A 41 -22.10 -12.37 -14.49
CA GLY A 41 -23.04 -12.71 -13.41
C GLY A 41 -22.41 -12.83 -12.01
N PHE A 42 -21.14 -12.43 -11.82
CA PHE A 42 -20.53 -12.41 -10.50
C PHE A 42 -21.10 -11.27 -9.63
N GLU A 43 -21.11 -11.51 -8.32
CA GLU A 43 -21.21 -10.46 -7.31
C GLU A 43 -19.83 -9.84 -7.12
N VAL A 44 -19.63 -8.60 -7.62
CA VAL A 44 -18.34 -7.97 -7.65
C VAL A 44 -18.22 -6.92 -6.55
N PHE A 45 -17.15 -7.00 -5.75
CA PHE A 45 -16.71 -5.93 -4.87
C PHE A 45 -15.42 -5.33 -5.40
N PHE A 46 -15.49 -4.07 -5.83
CA PHE A 46 -14.36 -3.30 -6.35
C PHE A 46 -13.97 -2.21 -5.36
N LEU A 47 -12.80 -2.33 -4.75
CA LEU A 47 -12.25 -1.39 -3.77
C LEU A 47 -11.13 -0.55 -4.38
N THR A 48 -11.19 0.75 -4.15
CA THR A 48 -10.09 1.70 -4.38
C THR A 48 -9.97 2.60 -3.15
N GLY A 49 -8.97 3.47 -3.10
CA GLY A 49 -8.81 4.35 -1.93
C GLY A 49 -7.52 5.14 -1.94
N THR A 50 -7.25 5.77 -0.80
CA THR A 50 -6.09 6.63 -0.58
C THR A 50 -5.26 6.17 0.61
N ASP A 51 -3.92 6.23 0.44
CA ASP A 51 -2.93 6.07 1.50
C ASP A 51 -2.55 7.44 2.03
N GLU A 52 -2.96 7.70 3.28
CA GLU A 52 -3.01 9.04 3.85
C GLU A 52 -2.00 9.24 4.99
N HIS A 53 -1.07 8.32 5.18
CA HIS A 53 -0.01 8.39 6.19
C HIS A 53 1.37 8.51 5.55
N GLY A 54 2.37 8.85 6.38
CA GLY A 54 3.77 8.88 5.99
C GLY A 54 4.38 10.28 5.93
N GLN A 55 5.72 10.31 5.87
CA GLN A 55 6.49 11.55 5.91
C GLN A 55 6.22 12.48 4.73
N LYS A 56 5.96 11.94 3.54
CA LYS A 56 5.67 12.73 2.34
C LYS A 56 4.40 13.56 2.51
N VAL A 57 3.34 12.96 3.07
CA VAL A 57 2.08 13.67 3.37
C VAL A 57 2.33 14.78 4.39
N GLN A 58 3.10 14.48 5.46
CA GLN A 58 3.44 15.47 6.46
C GLN A 58 4.26 16.63 5.89
N GLN A 59 5.26 16.36 5.04
CA GLN A 59 6.06 17.38 4.38
C GLN A 59 5.22 18.26 3.45
N ALA A 60 4.34 17.66 2.63
CA ALA A 60 3.44 18.40 1.75
C ALA A 60 2.49 19.31 2.54
N ALA A 61 1.93 18.81 3.63
CA ALA A 61 1.08 19.61 4.53
C ALA A 61 1.84 20.79 5.16
N THR A 62 3.07 20.54 5.61
CA THR A 62 3.94 21.59 6.20
C THR A 62 4.24 22.71 5.20
N VAL A 63 4.55 22.36 3.95
CA VAL A 63 4.80 23.35 2.88
C VAL A 63 3.58 24.23 2.64
N LEU A 64 2.37 23.65 2.76
CA LEU A 64 1.12 24.38 2.57
C LEU A 64 0.61 25.10 3.84
N GLY A 65 1.29 24.93 4.98
CA GLY A 65 0.90 25.53 6.25
C GLY A 65 -0.39 24.97 6.84
N VAL A 66 -0.75 23.73 6.52
CA VAL A 66 -1.95 23.05 7.01
C VAL A 66 -1.59 21.81 7.83
N SER A 67 -2.55 21.26 8.58
CA SER A 67 -2.35 19.97 9.25
C SER A 67 -2.33 18.82 8.22
N PRO A 68 -1.64 17.70 8.49
CA PRO A 68 -1.69 16.51 7.63
C PRO A 68 -3.12 16.05 7.36
N GLN A 69 -3.98 16.07 8.37
CA GLN A 69 -5.38 15.68 8.21
C GLN A 69 -6.14 16.59 7.24
N GLN A 70 -5.99 17.93 7.37
CA GLN A 70 -6.61 18.88 6.43
C GLN A 70 -6.10 18.69 5.00
N HIS A 71 -4.80 18.42 4.84
CA HIS A 71 -4.20 18.16 3.53
C HIS A 71 -4.85 16.96 2.86
N VAL A 72 -4.92 15.80 3.54
CA VAL A 72 -5.51 14.58 2.97
C VAL A 72 -7.02 14.70 2.79
N ASP A 73 -7.73 15.45 3.67
CA ASP A 73 -9.15 15.73 3.53
C ASP A 73 -9.47 16.56 2.27
N ASN A 74 -8.57 17.43 1.86
CA ASN A 74 -8.72 18.20 0.62
C ASN A 74 -8.37 17.34 -0.61
N LEU A 75 -7.30 16.57 -0.55
CA LEU A 75 -6.81 15.84 -1.73
C LEU A 75 -7.64 14.61 -2.06
N HIS A 76 -8.13 13.84 -1.07
CA HIS A 76 -8.93 12.65 -1.38
C HIS A 76 -10.18 12.98 -2.18
N GLN A 77 -10.75 14.19 -2.02
CA GLN A 77 -11.91 14.66 -2.82
C GLN A 77 -11.55 14.73 -4.30
N ARG A 78 -10.31 15.15 -4.65
CA ARG A 78 -9.85 15.21 -6.05
C ARG A 78 -9.83 13.82 -6.69
N PHE A 79 -9.46 12.78 -5.92
CA PHE A 79 -9.53 11.39 -6.41
C PHE A 79 -10.97 10.96 -6.62
N LYS A 80 -11.88 11.22 -5.68
CA LYS A 80 -13.30 10.90 -5.81
C LYS A 80 -13.95 11.62 -7.01
N GLU A 81 -13.67 12.91 -7.18
CA GLU A 81 -14.17 13.69 -8.33
C GLU A 81 -13.66 13.10 -9.66
N LEU A 82 -12.41 12.69 -9.73
CA LEU A 82 -11.84 12.05 -10.92
C LEU A 82 -12.54 10.73 -11.22
N TRP A 83 -12.78 9.89 -10.20
CA TRP A 83 -13.50 8.63 -10.38
C TRP A 83 -14.94 8.84 -10.90
N VAL A 84 -15.62 9.85 -10.42
CA VAL A 84 -16.94 10.23 -10.93
C VAL A 84 -16.86 10.65 -12.41
N ARG A 85 -15.91 11.51 -12.78
CA ARG A 85 -15.69 11.94 -14.17
C ARG A 85 -15.35 10.79 -15.11
N LEU A 86 -14.59 9.81 -14.64
CA LEU A 86 -14.21 8.60 -15.39
C LEU A 86 -15.27 7.51 -15.32
N ASN A 87 -16.40 7.76 -14.65
CA ASN A 87 -17.48 6.79 -14.47
C ASN A 87 -17.00 5.46 -13.88
N ILE A 88 -16.10 5.52 -12.91
CA ILE A 88 -15.57 4.34 -12.20
C ILE A 88 -16.67 3.72 -11.33
N SER A 89 -16.84 2.41 -11.44
CA SER A 89 -17.91 1.65 -10.77
C SER A 89 -17.48 0.99 -9.46
N ASN A 90 -16.58 1.63 -8.71
CA ASN A 90 -16.11 1.10 -7.43
C ASN A 90 -17.26 0.92 -6.43
N SER A 91 -17.18 -0.17 -5.67
CA SER A 91 -18.15 -0.50 -4.62
C SER A 91 -17.91 0.31 -3.35
N ASP A 92 -16.64 0.61 -3.07
CA ASP A 92 -16.24 1.38 -1.89
C ASP A 92 -14.95 2.17 -2.18
N PHE A 93 -14.72 3.21 -1.38
CA PHE A 93 -13.51 4.02 -1.38
C PHE A 93 -12.98 4.09 0.06
N ILE A 94 -11.84 3.43 0.32
CA ILE A 94 -11.22 3.39 1.64
C ILE A 94 -10.19 4.51 1.81
N ARG A 95 -10.18 5.12 2.98
CA ARG A 95 -9.13 6.03 3.42
C ARG A 95 -8.41 5.41 4.62
N THR A 96 -7.10 5.42 4.62
CA THR A 96 -6.34 4.85 5.76
C THR A 96 -6.51 5.67 7.05
N THR A 97 -6.99 6.91 6.96
CA THR A 97 -7.36 7.76 8.12
C THR A 97 -8.77 7.51 8.67
N GLU A 98 -9.63 6.75 7.99
CA GLU A 98 -10.97 6.42 8.50
C GLU A 98 -10.92 5.52 9.73
N GLU A 99 -11.81 5.76 10.69
CA GLU A 99 -11.88 4.97 11.91
C GLU A 99 -12.14 3.47 11.67
N ARG A 100 -12.93 3.13 10.65
CA ARG A 100 -13.17 1.72 10.27
C ARG A 100 -11.87 1.01 9.87
N HIS A 101 -10.96 1.69 9.15
CA HIS A 101 -9.64 1.16 8.78
C HIS A 101 -8.73 1.09 10.01
N LYS A 102 -8.57 2.20 10.73
CA LYS A 102 -7.71 2.27 11.91
C LYS A 102 -8.10 1.27 13.00
N LYS A 103 -9.42 1.06 13.19
CA LYS A 103 -9.91 0.07 14.15
C LYS A 103 -9.47 -1.33 13.76
N LEU A 104 -9.69 -1.73 12.48
CA LEU A 104 -9.33 -3.06 11.99
C LEU A 104 -7.82 -3.31 12.10
N VAL A 105 -7.00 -2.33 11.67
CA VAL A 105 -5.53 -2.43 11.78
C VAL A 105 -5.10 -2.61 13.24
N ARG A 106 -5.64 -1.81 14.16
CA ARG A 106 -5.35 -1.94 15.61
C ARG A 106 -5.75 -3.31 16.16
N ASP A 107 -6.90 -3.82 15.77
CA ASP A 107 -7.40 -5.12 16.24
C ASP A 107 -6.48 -6.26 15.74
N ILE A 108 -6.10 -6.24 14.45
CA ILE A 108 -5.16 -7.22 13.86
C ILE A 108 -3.79 -7.16 14.56
N LEU A 109 -3.22 -5.96 14.74
CA LEU A 109 -1.92 -5.81 15.39
C LEU A 109 -1.94 -6.28 16.85
N LYS A 110 -3.02 -6.02 17.58
CA LYS A 110 -3.20 -6.55 18.95
C LYS A 110 -3.26 -8.08 18.96
N GLU A 111 -3.98 -8.68 18.01
CA GLU A 111 -4.05 -10.13 17.88
C GLU A 111 -2.67 -10.73 17.57
N LEU A 112 -1.93 -10.16 16.60
CA LEU A 112 -0.57 -10.61 16.28
C LEU A 112 0.37 -10.46 17.47
N HIS A 113 0.27 -9.37 18.22
CA HIS A 113 1.06 -9.17 19.43
C HIS A 113 0.73 -10.21 20.51
N SER A 114 -0.56 -10.51 20.73
CA SER A 114 -0.99 -11.53 21.71
C SER A 114 -0.52 -12.95 21.35
N LYS A 115 -0.26 -13.20 20.07
CA LYS A 115 0.26 -14.48 19.55
C LYS A 115 1.79 -14.52 19.47
N ASP A 116 2.49 -13.52 19.95
CA ASP A 116 3.95 -13.37 19.80
C ASP A 116 4.43 -13.41 18.35
N GLU A 117 3.60 -12.89 17.42
CA GLU A 117 3.95 -12.78 16.01
C GLU A 117 4.67 -11.46 15.70
N ILE A 118 4.51 -10.46 16.54
CA ILE A 118 5.23 -9.20 16.49
C ILE A 118 5.95 -8.93 17.81
N TYR A 119 7.11 -8.31 17.72
CA TYR A 119 7.95 -7.97 18.86
C TYR A 119 8.55 -6.59 18.71
N GLN A 120 8.88 -5.94 19.81
CA GLN A 120 9.53 -4.63 19.81
C GLN A 120 11.05 -4.78 19.74
N ALA A 121 11.68 -4.00 18.87
CA ALA A 121 13.13 -3.90 18.74
C ALA A 121 13.57 -2.53 18.25
N SER A 122 14.87 -2.23 18.42
CA SER A 122 15.51 -1.08 17.80
C SER A 122 16.11 -1.49 16.47
N TYR A 123 15.93 -0.65 15.48
CA TYR A 123 16.61 -0.76 14.19
C TYR A 123 17.38 0.53 13.92
N GLU A 124 18.61 0.41 13.45
CA GLU A 124 19.42 1.52 13.01
C GLU A 124 19.90 1.25 11.58
N GLY A 125 19.69 2.19 10.69
CA GLY A 125 20.09 2.03 9.29
C GLY A 125 20.09 3.35 8.54
N TRP A 126 20.52 3.30 7.29
CA TRP A 126 20.52 4.44 6.37
C TRP A 126 19.18 4.55 5.67
N TYR A 127 18.42 5.60 5.95
CA TYR A 127 17.08 5.80 5.42
C TYR A 127 17.06 6.80 4.27
N CYS A 128 16.41 6.41 3.18
CA CYS A 128 16.13 7.28 2.06
C CYS A 128 14.66 7.75 2.13
N THR A 129 14.42 8.99 2.53
CA THR A 129 13.06 9.55 2.62
C THR A 129 12.31 9.53 1.29
N PRO A 130 12.91 9.87 0.11
CA PRO A 130 12.19 9.78 -1.16
C PRO A 130 11.78 8.37 -1.58
N CYS A 131 12.60 7.35 -1.28
CA CYS A 131 12.29 5.95 -1.59
C CYS A 131 11.54 5.23 -0.45
N GLU A 132 11.45 5.86 0.74
CA GLU A 132 10.85 5.30 1.95
C GLU A 132 11.45 3.93 2.31
N ARG A 133 12.79 3.83 2.21
CA ARG A 133 13.50 2.56 2.35
C ARG A 133 14.77 2.69 3.16
N PHE A 134 15.03 1.68 4.00
CA PHE A 134 16.32 1.50 4.66
C PHE A 134 17.31 0.76 3.77
N TRP A 135 18.57 1.15 3.92
CA TRP A 135 19.72 0.53 3.27
C TRP A 135 20.76 0.14 4.32
N THR A 136 21.50 -0.93 4.05
CA THR A 136 22.70 -1.21 4.81
C THR A 136 23.87 -0.36 4.27
N GLU A 137 24.90 -0.15 5.07
CA GLU A 137 26.05 0.65 4.65
C GLU A 137 26.72 0.10 3.37
N LYS A 138 26.66 -1.23 3.18
CA LYS A 138 27.22 -1.91 2.01
C LYS A 138 26.44 -1.67 0.73
N ASP A 139 25.16 -1.34 0.85
CA ASP A 139 24.27 -1.12 -0.30
C ASP A 139 24.32 0.31 -0.81
N LEU A 140 24.98 1.23 -0.08
CA LEU A 140 25.04 2.63 -0.47
C LEU A 140 25.96 2.86 -1.66
N ALA A 141 25.53 3.73 -2.58
CA ALA A 141 26.33 4.24 -3.68
C ALA A 141 26.95 5.58 -3.27
N GLU A 142 28.27 5.61 -2.93
CA GLU A 142 28.97 6.83 -2.50
C GLU A 142 28.23 7.60 -1.37
N SER A 143 27.73 6.86 -0.37
CA SER A 143 26.90 7.40 0.73
C SER A 143 25.51 7.93 0.31
N ASN A 144 25.05 7.60 -0.89
CA ASN A 144 23.72 7.94 -1.40
C ASN A 144 22.85 6.68 -1.60
N CYS A 145 21.55 6.92 -1.75
CA CYS A 145 20.60 5.88 -2.10
C CYS A 145 20.93 5.27 -3.47
N PRO A 146 21.07 3.94 -3.59
CA PRO A 146 21.40 3.30 -4.88
C PRO A 146 20.29 3.43 -5.93
N GLU A 147 19.04 3.63 -5.52
CA GLU A 147 17.90 3.76 -6.43
C GLU A 147 17.74 5.19 -6.98
N CYS A 148 17.73 6.20 -6.10
CA CYS A 148 17.42 7.56 -6.50
C CYS A 148 18.61 8.53 -6.43
N GLN A 149 19.79 8.08 -6.02
CA GLN A 149 21.05 8.84 -5.91
C GLN A 149 20.99 10.03 -4.94
N ARG A 150 19.94 10.14 -4.12
CA ARG A 150 19.80 11.19 -3.12
C ARG A 150 20.47 10.79 -1.81
N LYS A 151 20.81 11.79 -1.02
CA LYS A 151 21.40 11.58 0.32
C LYS A 151 20.48 10.76 1.20
N VAL A 152 21.09 9.87 1.97
CA VAL A 152 20.43 9.08 3.01
C VAL A 152 20.82 9.62 4.39
N GLU A 153 19.96 9.40 5.37
CA GLU A 153 20.18 9.81 6.75
C GLU A 153 20.25 8.56 7.64
N LYS A 154 21.20 8.57 8.58
CA LYS A 154 21.29 7.49 9.56
C LYS A 154 20.25 7.72 10.65
N ILE A 155 19.24 6.85 10.71
CA ILE A 155 18.17 6.96 11.71
C ILE A 155 18.11 5.70 12.56
N LYS A 156 17.71 5.89 13.81
CA LYS A 156 17.46 4.82 14.76
C LYS A 156 16.02 4.91 15.20
N GLU A 157 15.29 3.83 15.02
CA GLU A 157 13.87 3.72 15.37
C GLU A 157 13.64 2.58 16.34
N HIS A 158 12.67 2.78 17.25
CA HIS A 158 12.08 1.73 18.07
C HIS A 158 10.75 1.35 17.44
N ASN A 159 10.71 0.15 16.84
CA ASN A 159 9.56 -0.30 16.08
C ASN A 159 9.12 -1.71 16.47
N TYR A 160 7.95 -2.09 15.99
CA TYR A 160 7.49 -3.47 16.03
C TYR A 160 7.91 -4.20 14.76
N PHE A 161 8.41 -5.43 14.94
CA PHE A 161 8.88 -6.31 13.88
C PHE A 161 8.01 -7.55 13.83
N PHE A 162 7.68 -8.00 12.62
CA PHE A 162 6.97 -9.24 12.40
C PHE A 162 7.95 -10.41 12.31
N ARG A 163 7.63 -11.55 12.94
CA ARG A 163 8.47 -12.76 12.95
C ARG A 163 8.35 -13.54 11.63
N MET A 164 8.70 -12.92 10.52
CA MET A 164 8.60 -13.52 9.17
C MET A 164 9.30 -14.87 9.07
N GLY A 165 10.41 -15.08 9.79
CA GLY A 165 11.16 -16.33 9.78
C GLY A 165 10.33 -17.57 10.15
N LYS A 166 9.26 -17.42 10.95
CA LYS A 166 8.34 -18.52 11.27
C LYS A 166 7.61 -19.07 10.02
N TYR A 167 7.43 -18.22 9.01
CA TYR A 167 6.63 -18.51 7.82
C TYR A 167 7.48 -18.84 6.59
N GLN A 168 8.81 -18.71 6.70
CA GLN A 168 9.73 -18.85 5.57
C GLN A 168 9.56 -20.16 4.84
N GLN A 169 9.63 -21.30 5.57
CA GLN A 169 9.52 -22.60 4.93
C GLN A 169 8.16 -22.81 4.27
N TRP A 170 7.08 -22.44 4.96
CA TRP A 170 5.74 -22.54 4.40
C TRP A 170 5.58 -21.73 3.11
N LEU A 171 6.13 -20.51 3.07
CA LEU A 171 6.06 -19.64 1.90
C LEU A 171 6.86 -20.21 0.73
N VAL A 172 8.08 -20.69 0.98
CA VAL A 172 8.93 -21.33 -0.03
C VAL A 172 8.24 -22.58 -0.60
N ASP A 173 7.67 -23.42 0.26
CA ASP A 173 6.94 -24.62 -0.18
C ASP A 173 5.70 -24.22 -1.01
N ARG A 174 4.97 -23.18 -0.61
CA ARG A 174 3.80 -22.68 -1.34
C ARG A 174 4.18 -22.16 -2.73
N ILE A 175 5.25 -21.38 -2.85
CA ILE A 175 5.74 -20.84 -4.12
C ILE A 175 6.20 -21.99 -5.04
N ASN A 176 6.87 -22.98 -4.49
CA ASN A 176 7.39 -24.11 -5.29
C ASN A 176 6.27 -25.05 -5.77
N ASN A 177 5.26 -25.28 -4.96
CA ASN A 177 4.21 -26.27 -5.24
C ASN A 177 2.99 -25.69 -6.00
N ASP A 178 2.84 -24.36 -6.02
CA ASP A 178 1.72 -23.70 -6.72
C ASP A 178 2.24 -22.70 -7.76
N PRO A 179 2.28 -23.09 -9.05
CA PRO A 179 2.78 -22.21 -10.12
C PRO A 179 1.91 -20.97 -10.36
N HIS A 180 0.68 -20.94 -9.80
CA HIS A 180 -0.25 -19.81 -9.92
C HIS A 180 -0.25 -18.90 -8.70
N PHE A 181 0.54 -19.21 -7.66
CA PHE A 181 0.59 -18.39 -6.45
C PHE A 181 1.19 -16.99 -6.72
N ILE A 182 2.17 -16.91 -7.62
CA ILE A 182 2.76 -15.63 -8.07
C ILE A 182 2.52 -15.47 -9.57
N LEU A 183 1.79 -14.42 -9.95
CA LEU A 183 1.48 -14.07 -11.33
C LEU A 183 1.80 -12.58 -11.61
N PRO A 184 2.24 -12.26 -12.83
CA PRO A 184 2.63 -13.16 -13.91
C PRO A 184 3.90 -13.94 -13.57
N THR A 185 4.16 -15.05 -14.26
CA THR A 185 5.29 -15.94 -13.98
C THR A 185 6.65 -15.22 -14.01
N SER A 186 6.78 -14.14 -14.80
CA SER A 186 7.99 -13.30 -14.82
C SER A 186 8.33 -12.68 -13.45
N ARG A 187 7.34 -12.48 -12.57
CA ARG A 187 7.54 -11.94 -11.22
C ARG A 187 7.94 -12.99 -10.19
N ARG A 188 7.78 -14.28 -10.52
CA ARG A 188 8.16 -15.37 -9.60
C ARG A 188 9.65 -15.39 -9.26
N ASN A 189 10.49 -14.96 -10.20
CA ASN A 189 11.95 -14.93 -10.02
C ASN A 189 12.44 -13.72 -9.20
N GLU A 190 11.55 -12.77 -8.90
CA GLU A 190 11.85 -11.59 -8.07
C GLU A 190 11.50 -11.81 -6.60
N VAL A 191 10.77 -12.87 -6.29
CA VAL A 191 10.32 -13.27 -4.95
C VAL A 191 11.06 -14.52 -4.49
#